data_81fc9102bdd0a34ea66c49265b451b67
#
_entry.id   81fc9102bdd0a34ea66c49265b451b67
#
_cell.length_a   1.000
_cell.length_b   1.000
_cell.length_c   1.000
_cell.angle_alpha   90.00
_cell.angle_beta   90.00
_cell.angle_gamma   90.00
#
_symmetry.space_group_name_H-M   'P 1'
#
loop_
_entity.id
_entity.type
_entity.pdbx_description
1 polymer ?
#
loop_
_entity_poly.entity_id
_entity_poly.type
_entity_poly.pdbx_seq_one_letter_code
_entity_poly.pdbx_strand_id
1 'polypeptide(L)'
;APVSRVGYARSLEQDVAGTNGETVTSLFQGEGGLSKVGISVAHQLWKGLSLGANFSYVGGTITQSESQGSATETNSSYKHTVYVDFGLQYTYEIERDRSLVAGAVYGYSQDLLQDNDHSVSSSSSSGSITEKGKKYRTCLPQFFGVGVSYNTLRWMASADYKFVDWSRLEFSRSSVSFHNQHRLMLGGSYTLGNPYRKPVRLLLGAGIGNSYLSIQNKTTTNY
;
A
#
# COMPACT_ATOMS: atom_id res chain seq x y z
N ALA A 1 0.06 -8.82 -8.12
CA ALA A 1 -0.39 -7.42 -8.17
C ALA A 1 0.65 -6.50 -7.55
N PRO A 2 0.86 -5.28 -8.06
CA PRO A 2 1.72 -4.30 -7.43
C PRO A 2 1.10 -3.82 -6.10
N VAL A 3 1.92 -3.73 -5.06
CA VAL A 3 1.54 -3.22 -3.72
C VAL A 3 1.99 -1.77 -3.55
N SER A 4 3.20 -1.49 -4.01
CA SER A 4 3.81 -0.17 -3.94
C SER A 4 4.70 0.03 -5.16
N ARG A 5 4.78 1.26 -5.62
CA ARG A 5 5.72 1.68 -6.66
C ARG A 5 6.43 2.95 -6.23
N VAL A 6 7.71 3.01 -6.51
CA VAL A 6 8.53 4.20 -6.34
C VAL A 6 9.08 4.57 -7.71
N GLY A 7 8.94 5.82 -8.10
CA GLY A 7 9.50 6.33 -9.35
C GLY A 7 9.57 7.85 -9.26
N TYR A 8 10.74 8.38 -8.96
CA TYR A 8 10.99 9.82 -8.94
C TYR A 8 12.41 10.15 -9.37
N ALA A 9 12.56 11.33 -9.94
CA ALA A 9 13.85 11.97 -10.18
C ALA A 9 13.72 13.45 -9.79
N ARG A 10 14.66 13.94 -9.01
CA ARG A 10 14.70 15.33 -8.54
C ARG A 10 16.13 15.84 -8.55
N SER A 11 16.36 17.01 -9.12
CA SER A 11 17.61 17.76 -8.98
C SER A 11 17.48 18.83 -7.90
N LEU A 12 18.53 19.02 -7.13
CA LEU A 12 18.66 20.08 -6.15
C LEU A 12 20.00 20.79 -6.39
N GLU A 13 19.95 22.09 -6.60
CA GLU A 13 21.13 22.93 -6.66
C GLU A 13 21.40 23.55 -5.27
N GLN A 14 22.62 23.42 -4.83
CA GLN A 14 23.08 23.96 -3.55
C GLN A 14 24.33 24.81 -3.75
N ASP A 15 24.35 26.00 -3.12
CA ASP A 15 25.53 26.85 -3.11
C ASP A 15 26.64 26.22 -2.26
N VAL A 16 27.84 26.17 -2.78
CA VAL A 16 29.02 25.66 -2.03
C VAL A 16 29.48 26.76 -1.07
N ALA A 17 29.39 26.49 0.22
CA ALA A 17 29.80 27.42 1.25
C ALA A 17 31.31 27.75 1.12
N GLY A 18 31.65 29.03 1.02
CA GLY A 18 33.05 29.50 0.93
C GLY A 18 33.57 29.71 -0.49
N THR A 19 32.72 29.56 -1.52
CA THR A 19 33.04 29.86 -2.91
C THR A 19 32.19 31.03 -3.43
N ASN A 20 32.70 31.81 -4.37
CA ASN A 20 31.97 32.92 -4.94
C ASN A 20 30.94 32.45 -5.98
N GLY A 21 29.83 31.79 -5.50
CA GLY A 21 28.69 31.45 -6.35
C GLY A 21 28.85 30.14 -7.15
N GLU A 22 29.74 29.24 -6.73
CA GLU A 22 29.74 27.88 -7.27
C GLU A 22 28.56 27.08 -6.71
N THR A 23 27.80 26.47 -7.61
CA THR A 23 26.66 25.58 -7.27
C THR A 23 27.02 24.14 -7.54
N VAL A 24 26.59 23.24 -6.67
CA VAL A 24 26.67 21.81 -6.91
C VAL A 24 25.25 21.26 -7.08
N THR A 25 25.05 20.52 -8.17
CA THR A 25 23.78 19.85 -8.46
C THR A 25 23.83 18.42 -7.93
N SER A 26 22.91 18.11 -7.02
CA SER A 26 22.64 16.74 -6.57
C SER A 26 21.42 16.20 -7.30
N LEU A 27 21.54 15.02 -7.89
CA LEU A 27 20.46 14.31 -8.54
C LEU A 27 19.99 13.16 -7.66
N PHE A 28 18.76 13.21 -7.22
CA PHE A 28 18.09 12.18 -6.42
C PHE A 28 17.16 11.37 -7.32
N GLN A 29 17.34 10.05 -7.34
CA GLN A 29 16.51 9.14 -8.10
C GLN A 29 16.02 8.02 -7.18
N GLY A 30 14.79 7.59 -7.38
CA GLY A 30 14.25 6.42 -6.71
C GLY A 30 13.39 5.60 -7.66
N GLU A 31 13.63 4.31 -7.70
CA GLU A 31 12.91 3.38 -8.55
C GLU A 31 12.64 2.06 -7.84
N GLY A 32 11.68 1.31 -8.37
CA GLY A 32 11.33 -0.02 -7.88
C GLY A 32 9.94 -0.12 -7.32
N GLY A 33 9.72 -1.14 -6.50
CA GLY A 33 8.42 -1.37 -5.89
C GLY A 33 8.29 -2.75 -5.27
N LEU A 34 7.16 -2.96 -4.63
CA LEU A 34 6.78 -4.24 -4.03
C LEU A 34 5.63 -4.85 -4.82
N SER A 35 5.74 -6.15 -5.07
CA SER A 35 4.71 -6.95 -5.71
C SER A 35 4.19 -8.02 -4.74
N LYS A 36 2.91 -8.36 -4.89
CA LYS A 36 2.22 -9.38 -4.12
C LYS A 36 1.78 -10.52 -5.04
N VAL A 37 2.15 -11.72 -4.71
CA VAL A 37 1.67 -12.97 -5.33
C VAL A 37 1.03 -13.80 -4.23
N GLY A 38 -0.14 -14.39 -4.50
CA GLY A 38 -0.81 -15.16 -3.46
C GLY A 38 -1.88 -16.09 -4.00
N ILE A 39 -2.32 -16.95 -3.11
CA ILE A 39 -3.44 -17.88 -3.29
C ILE A 39 -4.49 -17.59 -2.25
N SER A 40 -5.74 -17.78 -2.64
CA SER A 40 -6.90 -17.60 -1.76
C SER A 40 -7.66 -18.91 -1.67
N VAL A 41 -8.09 -19.24 -0.47
CA VAL A 41 -8.95 -20.38 -0.19
C VAL A 41 -10.20 -19.86 0.51
N ALA A 42 -11.36 -20.31 0.05
CA ALA A 42 -12.63 -19.97 0.68
C ALA A 42 -13.51 -21.22 0.76
N HIS A 43 -14.24 -21.33 1.84
CA HIS A 43 -15.16 -22.44 2.09
C HIS A 43 -16.46 -21.93 2.70
N GLN A 44 -17.56 -22.42 2.18
CA GLN A 44 -18.87 -22.18 2.78
C GLN A 44 -19.09 -23.18 3.93
N LEU A 45 -19.12 -22.67 5.17
CA LEU A 45 -19.28 -23.49 6.37
C LEU A 45 -20.71 -24.03 6.49
N TRP A 46 -21.69 -23.16 6.28
CA TRP A 46 -23.09 -23.51 6.21
C TRP A 46 -23.86 -22.46 5.37
N LYS A 47 -25.16 -22.64 5.22
CA LYS A 47 -25.96 -21.78 4.36
C LYS A 47 -25.77 -20.30 4.71
N GLY A 48 -25.26 -19.53 3.77
CA GLY A 48 -25.02 -18.11 3.88
C GLY A 48 -23.70 -17.70 4.54
N LEU A 49 -23.00 -18.57 5.28
CA LEU A 49 -21.74 -18.22 5.95
C LEU A 49 -20.53 -18.82 5.23
N SER A 50 -19.61 -17.97 4.82
CA SER A 50 -18.36 -18.33 4.16
C SER A 50 -17.17 -17.78 4.91
N LEU A 51 -16.10 -18.58 5.01
CA LEU A 51 -14.82 -18.21 5.57
C LEU A 51 -13.76 -18.28 4.47
N GLY A 52 -12.85 -17.32 4.44
CA GLY A 52 -11.75 -17.26 3.50
C GLY A 52 -10.43 -16.91 4.17
N ALA A 53 -9.36 -17.35 3.56
CA ALA A 53 -8.00 -17.00 3.93
C ALA A 53 -7.18 -16.71 2.67
N ASN A 54 -6.36 -15.67 2.73
CA ASN A 54 -5.42 -15.30 1.68
C ASN A 54 -4.01 -15.50 2.19
N PHE A 55 -3.22 -16.26 1.45
CA PHE A 55 -1.80 -16.46 1.68
C PHE A 55 -1.03 -15.77 0.57
N SER A 56 -0.12 -14.87 0.90
CA SER A 56 0.56 -14.06 -0.08
C SER A 56 2.02 -13.91 0.26
N TYR A 57 2.85 -13.91 -0.76
CA TYR A 57 4.23 -13.45 -0.68
C TYR A 57 4.30 -12.03 -1.21
N VAL A 58 4.85 -11.12 -0.42
CA VAL A 58 5.12 -9.75 -0.81
C VAL A 58 6.63 -9.59 -0.90
N GLY A 59 7.12 -9.09 -2.03
CA GLY A 59 8.56 -8.91 -2.22
C GLY A 59 8.87 -7.92 -3.33
N GLY A 60 10.07 -7.35 -3.28
CA GLY A 60 10.59 -6.46 -4.30
C GLY A 60 11.75 -5.61 -3.82
N THR A 61 12.36 -4.90 -4.75
CA THR A 61 13.52 -4.03 -4.50
C THR A 61 13.12 -2.57 -4.71
N ILE A 62 13.58 -1.72 -3.83
CA ILE A 62 13.53 -0.26 -3.98
C ILE A 62 14.96 0.23 -3.97
N THR A 63 15.36 0.89 -5.06
CA THR A 63 16.69 1.47 -5.24
C THR A 63 16.58 2.98 -5.17
N GLN A 64 17.42 3.59 -4.36
CA GLN A 64 17.56 5.04 -4.26
C GLN A 64 19.00 5.39 -4.57
N SER A 65 19.21 6.35 -5.48
CA SER A 65 20.55 6.84 -5.82
C SER A 65 20.61 8.36 -5.69
N GLU A 66 21.74 8.80 -5.20
CA GLU A 66 22.13 10.20 -5.11
C GLU A 66 23.43 10.37 -5.91
N SER A 67 23.42 11.25 -6.90
CA SER A 67 24.58 11.56 -7.72
C SER A 67 24.96 13.01 -7.53
N GLN A 68 26.22 13.26 -7.19
CA GLN A 68 26.78 14.59 -7.03
C GLN A 68 28.15 14.67 -7.72
N GLY A 69 28.25 15.46 -8.78
CA GLY A 69 29.44 15.52 -9.60
C GLY A 69 29.83 14.15 -10.17
N SER A 70 31.01 13.66 -9.81
CA SER A 70 31.51 12.35 -10.23
C SER A 70 31.17 11.19 -9.29
N ALA A 71 30.57 11.48 -8.13
CA ALA A 71 30.23 10.48 -7.12
C ALA A 71 28.75 10.09 -7.21
N THR A 72 28.47 8.78 -7.07
CA THR A 72 27.12 8.24 -6.99
C THR A 72 27.05 7.27 -5.82
N GLU A 73 26.11 7.54 -4.95
CA GLU A 73 25.71 6.67 -3.85
C GLU A 73 24.42 5.95 -4.21
N THR A 74 24.38 4.65 -4.04
CA THR A 74 23.21 3.84 -4.35
C THR A 74 22.85 2.97 -3.15
N ASN A 75 21.60 3.09 -2.71
CA ASN A 75 21.01 2.28 -1.65
C ASN A 75 19.94 1.38 -2.25
N SER A 76 20.17 0.08 -2.26
CA SER A 76 19.20 -0.93 -2.68
C SER A 76 18.64 -1.65 -1.48
N SER A 77 17.30 -1.65 -1.36
CA SER A 77 16.58 -2.32 -0.28
C SER A 77 15.69 -3.41 -0.84
N TYR A 78 16.06 -4.66 -0.62
CA TYR A 78 15.20 -5.80 -0.90
C TYR A 78 14.30 -6.07 0.29
N LYS A 79 12.99 -6.02 0.07
CA LYS A 79 11.97 -6.21 1.09
C LYS A 79 11.13 -7.43 0.76
N HIS A 80 10.89 -8.28 1.76
CA HIS A 80 10.07 -9.48 1.55
C HIS A 80 9.37 -9.92 2.83
N THR A 81 8.20 -10.53 2.66
CA THR A 81 7.43 -11.15 3.76
C THR A 81 6.39 -12.12 3.23
N VAL A 82 5.95 -13.02 4.09
CA VAL A 82 4.72 -13.80 3.88
C VAL A 82 3.59 -13.08 4.60
N TYR A 83 2.49 -12.88 3.90
CA TYR A 83 1.33 -12.14 4.40
C TYR A 83 0.08 -13.00 4.38
N VAL A 84 -0.64 -13.03 5.50
CA VAL A 84 -1.88 -13.79 5.64
C VAL A 84 -2.97 -12.87 6.15
N ASP A 85 -4.13 -12.94 5.54
CA ASP A 85 -5.34 -12.27 5.97
C ASP A 85 -6.54 -13.21 5.89
N PHE A 86 -7.57 -12.93 6.70
CA PHE A 86 -8.77 -13.74 6.83
C PHE A 86 -10.00 -12.90 6.50
N GLY A 87 -10.99 -13.58 5.94
CA GLY A 87 -12.28 -12.98 5.62
C GLY A 87 -13.44 -13.84 6.09
N LEU A 88 -14.48 -13.21 6.56
CA LEU A 88 -15.76 -13.82 6.91
C LEU A 88 -16.85 -13.09 6.12
N GLN A 89 -17.77 -13.84 5.54
CA GLN A 89 -18.91 -13.27 4.82
C GLN A 89 -20.18 -14.01 5.19
N TYR A 90 -21.22 -13.27 5.46
CA TYR A 90 -22.55 -13.82 5.66
C TYR A 90 -23.52 -13.22 4.65
N THR A 91 -24.22 -14.10 3.92
CA THR A 91 -25.21 -13.75 2.94
C THR A 91 -26.57 -14.15 3.45
N TYR A 92 -27.45 -13.18 3.64
CA TYR A 92 -28.85 -13.39 4.00
C TYR A 92 -29.74 -13.15 2.77
N GLU A 93 -30.36 -14.20 2.29
CA GLU A 93 -31.34 -14.13 1.20
C GLU A 93 -32.69 -13.69 1.76
N ILE A 94 -33.15 -12.48 1.40
CA ILE A 94 -34.45 -11.92 1.83
C ILE A 94 -35.53 -12.48 0.94
N GLU A 95 -35.28 -12.44 -0.38
CA GLU A 95 -36.17 -12.94 -1.43
C GLU A 95 -35.30 -13.47 -2.59
N ARG A 96 -35.93 -14.07 -3.59
CA ARG A 96 -35.26 -14.69 -4.73
C ARG A 96 -34.22 -13.77 -5.43
N ASP A 97 -34.50 -12.46 -5.46
CA ASP A 97 -33.66 -11.46 -6.16
C ASP A 97 -33.12 -10.38 -5.21
N ARG A 98 -33.19 -10.61 -3.87
CA ARG A 98 -32.76 -9.65 -2.86
C ARG A 98 -31.90 -10.32 -1.80
N SER A 99 -30.71 -9.81 -1.59
CA SER A 99 -29.81 -10.31 -0.55
C SER A 99 -29.13 -9.19 0.20
N LEU A 100 -28.90 -9.43 1.48
CA LEU A 100 -28.04 -8.63 2.33
C LEU A 100 -26.75 -9.42 2.56
N VAL A 101 -25.61 -8.82 2.27
CA VAL A 101 -24.31 -9.42 2.49
C VAL A 101 -23.56 -8.59 3.49
N ALA A 102 -23.13 -9.21 4.59
CA ALA A 102 -22.24 -8.62 5.57
C ALA A 102 -20.88 -9.32 5.51
N GLY A 103 -19.80 -8.56 5.57
CA GLY A 103 -18.45 -9.08 5.50
C GLY A 103 -17.54 -8.46 6.55
N ALA A 104 -16.55 -9.23 6.99
CA ALA A 104 -15.46 -8.77 7.83
C ALA A 104 -14.14 -9.32 7.31
N VAL A 105 -13.08 -8.52 7.37
CA VAL A 105 -11.73 -8.92 7.00
C VAL A 105 -10.76 -8.51 8.09
N TYR A 106 -9.76 -9.36 8.34
CA TYR A 106 -8.72 -9.11 9.32
C TYR A 106 -7.36 -9.55 8.81
N GLY A 107 -6.39 -8.65 8.84
CA GLY A 107 -4.99 -8.95 8.60
C GLY A 107 -4.16 -8.54 9.81
N TYR A 108 -3.40 -9.51 10.36
CA TYR A 108 -2.55 -9.22 11.51
C TYR A 108 -1.24 -8.55 11.08
N SER A 109 -0.60 -7.86 12.01
CA SER A 109 0.70 -7.23 11.78
C SER A 109 1.77 -8.28 11.52
N GLN A 110 2.56 -8.08 10.45
CA GLN A 110 3.60 -9.03 10.05
C GLN A 110 4.90 -8.30 9.80
N ASP A 111 6.02 -8.95 10.16
CA ASP A 111 7.34 -8.40 9.92
C ASP A 111 7.66 -8.37 8.43
N LEU A 112 8.07 -7.22 7.93
CA LEU A 112 8.65 -7.01 6.63
C LEU A 112 10.18 -7.02 6.78
N LEU A 113 10.81 -8.10 6.35
CA LEU A 113 12.25 -8.24 6.36
C LEU A 113 12.86 -7.36 5.28
N GLN A 114 13.94 -6.67 5.61
CA GLN A 114 14.61 -5.75 4.71
C GLN A 114 16.11 -6.03 4.72
N ASP A 115 16.65 -6.40 3.56
CA ASP A 115 18.08 -6.51 3.30
C ASP A 115 18.51 -5.26 2.53
N ASN A 116 19.53 -4.56 3.03
CA ASN A 116 20.03 -3.34 2.41
C ASN A 116 21.43 -3.58 1.87
N ASP A 117 21.67 -3.09 0.67
CA ASP A 117 23.00 -2.99 0.07
C ASP A 117 23.28 -1.51 -0.22
N HIS A 118 24.44 -1.06 0.24
CA HIS A 118 24.91 0.31 0.04
C HIS A 118 26.15 0.27 -0.85
N SER A 119 26.15 1.01 -1.93
CA SER A 119 27.30 1.12 -2.81
C SER A 119 27.65 2.58 -3.10
N VAL A 120 28.93 2.88 -3.09
CA VAL A 120 29.48 4.18 -3.51
C VAL A 120 30.41 3.95 -4.68
N SER A 121 30.16 4.66 -5.76
CA SER A 121 30.99 4.65 -6.96
C SER A 121 31.41 6.06 -7.35
N SER A 122 32.58 6.19 -7.95
CA SER A 122 33.04 7.46 -8.50
C SER A 122 33.49 7.24 -9.96
N SER A 123 33.06 8.11 -10.85
CA SER A 123 33.49 8.07 -12.26
C SER A 123 34.96 8.45 -12.45
N SER A 124 35.59 9.06 -11.43
CA SER A 124 37.03 9.41 -11.45
C SER A 124 37.96 8.30 -10.94
N SER A 125 37.39 7.24 -10.37
CA SER A 125 38.15 6.07 -9.90
C SER A 125 37.47 4.78 -10.38
N SER A 126 38.28 3.79 -10.79
CA SER A 126 37.75 2.50 -11.28
C SER A 126 37.23 1.58 -10.17
N GLY A 127 36.98 2.10 -8.96
CA GLY A 127 36.57 1.34 -7.78
C GLY A 127 35.16 1.67 -7.34
N SER A 128 34.36 0.64 -7.11
CA SER A 128 33.10 0.74 -6.35
C SER A 128 33.31 0.02 -5.01
N ILE A 129 32.88 0.65 -3.93
CA ILE A 129 32.84 0.04 -2.60
C ILE A 129 31.37 -0.35 -2.36
N THR A 130 31.14 -1.64 -2.15
CA THR A 130 29.80 -2.14 -1.78
C THR A 130 29.86 -2.72 -0.38
N GLU A 131 29.08 -2.17 0.52
CA GLU A 131 28.90 -2.69 1.86
C GLU A 131 27.51 -3.30 2.01
N LYS A 132 27.45 -4.50 2.58
CA LYS A 132 26.17 -5.08 3.01
C LYS A 132 25.69 -4.32 4.23
N GLY A 133 24.56 -3.64 4.05
CA GLY A 133 23.93 -2.89 5.12
C GLY A 133 23.33 -3.79 6.20
N LYS A 134 22.96 -3.17 7.31
CA LYS A 134 22.28 -3.86 8.40
C LYS A 134 20.89 -4.33 7.94
N LYS A 135 20.50 -5.51 8.40
CA LYS A 135 19.13 -6.00 8.23
C LYS A 135 18.21 -5.22 9.15
N TYR A 136 17.15 -4.67 8.58
CA TYR A 136 16.11 -3.98 9.33
C TYR A 136 14.83 -4.79 9.28
N ARG A 137 14.03 -4.64 10.32
CA ARG A 137 12.68 -5.16 10.36
C ARG A 137 11.73 -3.97 10.41
N THR A 138 10.81 -3.93 9.47
CA THR A 138 9.67 -3.03 9.48
C THR A 138 8.44 -3.91 9.62
N CYS A 139 7.35 -3.43 10.15
CA CYS A 139 6.11 -4.22 10.20
C CYS A 139 5.10 -3.72 9.16
N LEU A 140 4.38 -4.65 8.56
CA LEU A 140 3.14 -4.34 7.87
C LEU A 140 2.05 -4.13 8.93
N PRO A 141 1.27 -3.06 8.85
CA PRO A 141 0.27 -2.76 9.86
C PRO A 141 -0.84 -3.81 9.87
N GLN A 142 -1.38 -4.06 11.05
CA GLN A 142 -2.62 -4.80 11.15
C GLN A 142 -3.78 -3.97 10.63
N PHE A 143 -4.79 -4.64 10.09
CA PHE A 143 -6.00 -3.97 9.67
C PHE A 143 -7.23 -4.83 9.97
N PHE A 144 -8.34 -4.16 10.12
CA PHE A 144 -9.63 -4.80 10.04
C PHE A 144 -10.58 -3.99 9.15
N GLY A 145 -11.51 -4.66 8.53
CA GLY A 145 -12.55 -4.03 7.73
C GLY A 145 -13.87 -4.73 7.94
N VAL A 146 -14.94 -3.98 7.88
CA VAL A 146 -16.31 -4.49 7.89
C VAL A 146 -17.09 -3.81 6.77
N GLY A 147 -17.99 -4.54 6.17
CA GLY A 147 -18.80 -4.02 5.09
C GLY A 147 -20.16 -4.66 5.04
N VAL A 148 -21.11 -3.95 4.48
CA VAL A 148 -22.44 -4.41 4.21
C VAL A 148 -22.86 -4.01 2.81
N SER A 149 -23.51 -4.92 2.09
CA SER A 149 -24.11 -4.60 0.80
C SER A 149 -25.53 -5.15 0.72
N TYR A 150 -26.42 -4.34 0.16
CA TYR A 150 -27.76 -4.75 -0.19
C TYR A 150 -27.86 -4.87 -1.70
N ASN A 151 -28.22 -6.06 -2.17
CA ASN A 151 -28.23 -6.41 -3.57
C ASN A 151 -29.67 -6.73 -4.01
N THR A 152 -30.02 -6.22 -5.18
CA THR A 152 -31.25 -6.56 -5.87
C THR A 152 -30.94 -6.93 -7.32
N LEU A 153 -31.94 -7.36 -8.07
CA LEU A 153 -31.77 -7.68 -9.49
C LEU A 153 -31.21 -6.50 -10.31
N ARG A 154 -31.51 -5.29 -9.95
CA ARG A 154 -31.16 -4.09 -10.75
C ARG A 154 -30.17 -3.17 -10.07
N TRP A 155 -30.15 -3.09 -8.76
CA TRP A 155 -29.29 -2.17 -8.05
C TRP A 155 -28.60 -2.82 -6.85
N MET A 156 -27.49 -2.29 -6.51
CA MET A 156 -26.70 -2.66 -5.34
C MET A 156 -26.28 -1.38 -4.63
N ALA A 157 -26.31 -1.39 -3.31
CA ALA A 157 -25.73 -0.36 -2.46
C ALA A 157 -24.80 -1.03 -1.45
N SER A 158 -23.64 -0.45 -1.21
CA SER A 158 -22.67 -0.95 -0.23
C SER A 158 -22.09 0.17 0.61
N ALA A 159 -21.71 -0.19 1.83
CA ALA A 159 -20.97 0.66 2.74
C ALA A 159 -19.87 -0.19 3.40
N ASP A 160 -18.65 0.31 3.39
CA ASP A 160 -17.47 -0.38 3.90
C ASP A 160 -16.69 0.56 4.83
N TYR A 161 -16.20 0.02 5.94
CA TYR A 161 -15.28 0.71 6.83
C TYR A 161 -14.01 -0.11 6.97
N LYS A 162 -12.86 0.54 6.86
CA LYS A 162 -11.54 -0.06 7.05
C LYS A 162 -10.71 0.74 8.04
N PHE A 163 -10.16 0.06 9.01
CA PHE A 163 -9.18 0.57 9.97
C PHE A 163 -7.81 -0.07 9.70
N VAL A 164 -6.75 0.74 9.73
CA VAL A 164 -5.36 0.28 9.62
C VAL A 164 -4.55 0.90 10.75
N ASP A 165 -3.94 0.03 11.56
CA ASP A 165 -3.15 0.42 12.73
C ASP A 165 -1.68 0.64 12.33
N TRP A 166 -1.30 1.89 12.11
CA TRP A 166 0.06 2.31 11.79
C TRP A 166 0.88 2.68 13.02
N SER A 167 0.30 2.63 14.23
CA SER A 167 0.94 3.09 15.47
C SER A 167 2.19 2.29 15.85
N ARG A 168 2.34 1.08 15.29
CA ARG A 168 3.49 0.21 15.53
C ARG A 168 4.70 0.49 14.63
N LEU A 169 4.57 1.39 13.66
CA LEU A 169 5.67 1.80 12.82
C LEU A 169 6.47 2.90 13.50
N GLU A 170 7.64 2.54 13.99
CA GLU A 170 8.61 3.50 14.51
C GLU A 170 9.56 3.93 13.39
N PHE A 171 9.63 5.21 13.13
CA PHE A 171 10.60 5.78 12.21
C PHE A 171 11.59 6.65 13.00
N SER A 172 12.88 6.40 12.82
CA SER A 172 13.94 7.12 13.55
C SER A 172 14.10 8.60 13.19
N ARG A 173 13.23 9.17 12.34
CA ARG A 173 13.26 10.59 11.98
C ARG A 173 12.16 11.35 12.71
N SER A 174 12.56 12.31 13.53
CA SER A 174 11.67 13.13 14.38
C SER A 174 10.66 14.03 13.63
N SER A 175 10.76 14.12 12.30
CA SER A 175 9.85 14.94 11.48
C SER A 175 8.68 14.17 10.85
N VAL A 176 8.61 12.85 11.06
CA VAL A 176 7.59 11.99 10.48
C VAL A 176 6.91 11.22 11.59
N SER A 177 5.58 11.33 11.68
CA SER A 177 4.78 10.54 12.60
C SER A 177 3.70 9.76 11.85
N PHE A 178 3.39 8.56 12.36
CA PHE A 178 2.35 7.70 11.82
C PHE A 178 1.11 7.74 12.70
N HIS A 179 -0.05 7.81 12.06
CA HIS A 179 -1.35 7.83 12.72
C HIS A 179 -2.23 6.73 12.16
N ASN A 180 -3.13 6.23 12.99
CA ASN A 180 -4.10 5.23 12.57
C ASN A 180 -4.97 5.76 11.44
N GLN A 181 -5.20 4.91 10.45
CA GLN A 181 -5.96 5.26 9.27
C GLN A 181 -7.37 4.67 9.34
N HIS A 182 -8.35 5.53 9.11
CA HIS A 182 -9.75 5.20 9.00
C HIS A 182 -10.21 5.50 7.58
N ARG A 183 -10.93 4.59 6.96
CA ARG A 183 -11.53 4.77 5.64
C ARG A 183 -12.99 4.35 5.66
N LEU A 184 -13.85 5.23 5.19
CA LEU A 184 -15.25 4.93 4.92
C LEU A 184 -15.47 4.99 3.41
N MET A 185 -16.10 3.97 2.85
CA MET A 185 -16.36 3.85 1.41
C MET A 185 -17.84 3.52 1.21
N LEU A 186 -18.45 4.19 0.24
CA LEU A 186 -19.83 3.96 -0.18
C LEU A 186 -19.81 3.61 -1.67
N GLY A 187 -20.58 2.63 -2.04
CA GLY A 187 -20.66 2.17 -3.42
C GLY A 187 -22.10 1.88 -3.83
N GLY A 188 -22.38 2.04 -5.11
CA GLY A 188 -23.64 1.66 -5.68
C GLY A 188 -23.51 1.29 -7.14
N SER A 189 -24.43 0.45 -7.60
CA SER A 189 -24.54 0.13 -9.02
C SER A 189 -25.99 0.03 -9.45
N TYR A 190 -26.25 0.40 -10.69
CA TYR A 190 -27.55 0.26 -11.31
C TYR A 190 -27.42 -0.41 -12.67
N THR A 191 -28.26 -1.42 -12.92
CA THR A 191 -28.29 -2.18 -14.17
C THR A 191 -29.43 -1.67 -15.05
N LEU A 192 -29.06 -1.10 -16.21
CA LEU A 192 -29.97 -0.62 -17.24
C LEU A 192 -30.31 -1.76 -18.22
N GLY A 193 -31.51 -1.68 -18.77
CA GLY A 193 -31.99 -2.66 -19.74
C GLY A 193 -32.44 -3.97 -19.11
N ASN A 194 -32.36 -5.04 -19.89
CA ASN A 194 -32.73 -6.38 -19.42
C ASN A 194 -31.55 -7.00 -18.67
N PRO A 195 -31.67 -7.29 -17.36
CA PRO A 195 -30.58 -7.85 -16.57
C PRO A 195 -30.03 -9.17 -17.11
N TYR A 196 -30.81 -9.91 -17.88
CA TYR A 196 -30.46 -11.23 -18.45
C TYR A 196 -29.96 -11.16 -19.89
N ARG A 197 -30.13 -9.99 -20.57
CA ARG A 197 -29.72 -9.81 -21.96
C ARG A 197 -28.92 -8.52 -22.13
N LYS A 198 -27.59 -8.61 -22.30
CA LYS A 198 -26.66 -7.49 -22.54
C LYS A 198 -26.88 -6.31 -21.59
N PRO A 199 -26.75 -6.50 -20.27
CA PRO A 199 -26.96 -5.42 -19.30
C PRO A 199 -25.89 -4.35 -19.44
N VAL A 200 -26.29 -3.08 -19.32
CA VAL A 200 -25.38 -1.96 -19.10
C VAL A 200 -25.40 -1.63 -17.61
N ARG A 201 -24.24 -1.65 -16.96
CA ARG A 201 -24.14 -1.38 -15.53
C ARG A 201 -23.47 -0.03 -15.29
N LEU A 202 -24.15 0.85 -14.58
CA LEU A 202 -23.60 2.10 -14.06
C LEU A 202 -23.09 1.85 -12.65
N LEU A 203 -21.86 2.31 -12.36
CA LEU A 203 -21.24 2.20 -11.05
C LEU A 203 -20.89 3.59 -10.54
N LEU A 204 -21.16 3.84 -9.26
CA LEU A 204 -20.78 5.05 -8.56
C LEU A 204 -20.18 4.66 -7.21
N GLY A 205 -19.09 5.33 -6.82
CA GLY A 205 -18.50 5.12 -5.51
C GLY A 205 -17.84 6.39 -5.01
N ALA A 206 -17.82 6.54 -3.70
CA ALA A 206 -17.14 7.61 -3.00
C ALA A 206 -16.47 7.05 -1.75
N GLY A 207 -15.34 7.63 -1.35
CA GLY A 207 -14.66 7.25 -0.13
C GLY A 207 -13.99 8.44 0.53
N ILE A 208 -13.94 8.41 1.84
CA ILE A 208 -13.23 9.39 2.66
C ILE A 208 -12.33 8.67 3.65
N GLY A 209 -11.16 9.21 3.89
CA GLY A 209 -10.23 8.66 4.87
C GLY A 209 -9.17 9.68 5.28
N ASN A 210 -8.61 9.47 6.48
CA ASN A 210 -7.48 10.27 6.92
C ASN A 210 -6.16 9.72 6.37
N SER A 211 -5.15 10.57 6.25
CA SER A 211 -3.79 10.12 5.96
C SER A 211 -3.18 9.41 7.18
N TYR A 212 -2.39 8.39 6.92
CA TYR A 212 -1.58 7.71 7.95
C TYR A 212 -0.26 8.43 8.24
N LEU A 213 0.14 9.39 7.40
CA LEU A 213 1.42 10.08 7.47
C LEU A 213 1.21 11.54 7.84
N SER A 214 1.93 12.02 8.83
CA SER A 214 2.06 13.43 9.17
C SER A 214 3.52 13.87 9.07
N ILE A 215 3.77 14.90 8.28
CA ILE A 215 5.09 15.49 8.07
C ILE A 215 5.07 16.89 8.67
N GLN A 216 5.98 17.18 9.58
CA GLN A 216 6.10 18.50 10.25
C GLN A 216 4.76 18.98 10.87
N ASN A 217 4.05 18.10 11.58
CA ASN A 217 2.75 18.39 12.21
C ASN A 217 1.61 18.84 11.25
N LYS A 218 1.73 18.63 9.95
CA LYS A 218 0.62 18.79 9.01
C LYS A 218 0.04 17.44 8.65
N THR A 219 -1.20 17.20 9.07
CA THR A 219 -1.98 16.01 8.65
C THR A 219 -2.54 16.26 7.25
N THR A 220 -2.24 15.39 6.30
CA THR A 220 -2.81 15.45 4.95
C THR A 220 -4.08 14.58 4.90
N THR A 221 -5.19 15.13 4.47
CA THR A 221 -6.44 14.39 4.24
C THR A 221 -6.52 14.01 2.76
N ASN A 222 -6.72 12.74 2.46
CA ASN A 222 -6.92 12.26 1.09
C ASN A 222 -8.43 12.16 0.83
N TYR A 223 -8.90 12.78 -0.24
CA TYR A 223 -10.27 12.70 -0.75
C TYR A 223 -10.37 11.73 -1.90
#